data_4549c5973e607c52b6433a44c95d60f3
#
_entry.id   4549c5973e607c52b6433a44c95d60f3
#
_cell.length_a   1.000
_cell.length_b   1.000
_cell.length_c   1.000
_cell.angle_alpha   90.00
_cell.angle_beta   90.00
_cell.angle_gamma   90.00
#
_symmetry.space_group_name_H-M   'P 1'
#
loop_
_entity.id
_entity.type
_entity.pdbx_description
1 polymer ?
#
loop_
_entity_poly.entity_id
_entity_poly.type
_entity_poly.pdbx_seq_one_letter_code
_entity_poly.pdbx_strand_id
1 'polypeptide(L)'
;MKLNENQNINLILMDIMMPVMDGISMLDVLKHDLRTSHIPVIMLTAKADIDSRLNGLDNGADDYLAKPFNETDLLIRLRKLLELRKALHQRYAFGEQTITEENHTLNLEDSFIQKIRKVMEESLDDDNFDVHQLCVTAGMSRSQLYRKFKSLTNTSVIDYFWTLRLHKAKNLLQTTAMNISEVAVAVGFKNLSHFSKSFKNQFGMNPSTVRK
;
A
#
# COMPACT_ATOMS: atom_id res chain seq x y z
N MET A 1 21.18 -7.21 12.37
CA MET A 1 21.02 -7.50 10.93
C MET A 1 20.87 -6.19 10.20
N LYS A 2 21.81 -5.84 9.28
CA LYS A 2 21.61 -4.67 8.43
C LYS A 2 20.77 -5.11 7.25
N LEU A 3 19.47 -4.80 7.25
CA LEU A 3 18.66 -4.85 6.05
C LEU A 3 19.33 -3.89 5.06
N ASN A 4 19.88 -4.45 3.99
CA ASN A 4 20.59 -3.66 2.99
C ASN A 4 19.56 -2.68 2.38
N GLU A 5 19.74 -1.38 2.54
CA GLU A 5 18.76 -0.34 2.20
C GLU A 5 18.32 -0.34 0.73
N ASN A 6 19.00 -1.10 -0.12
CA ASN A 6 18.77 -1.17 -1.56
C ASN A 6 18.04 -2.42 -2.08
N GLN A 7 17.60 -3.36 -1.21
CA GLN A 7 16.88 -4.54 -1.66
C GLN A 7 15.38 -4.42 -1.39
N ASN A 8 14.57 -4.63 -2.43
CA ASN A 8 13.12 -4.79 -2.30
C ASN A 8 12.83 -6.16 -1.66
N ILE A 9 12.71 -6.20 -0.35
CA ILE A 9 12.31 -7.41 0.37
C ILE A 9 10.79 -7.55 0.19
N ASN A 10 10.37 -8.62 -0.44
CA ASN A 10 8.96 -8.90 -0.71
C ASN A 10 8.34 -9.87 0.30
N LEU A 11 9.18 -10.63 1.02
CA LEU A 11 8.77 -11.61 2.02
C LEU A 11 9.98 -11.96 2.90
N ILE A 12 9.72 -12.27 4.17
CA ILE A 12 10.73 -12.74 5.12
C ILE A 12 10.32 -14.15 5.59
N LEU A 13 11.28 -15.08 5.49
CA LEU A 13 11.20 -16.35 6.21
C LEU A 13 12.08 -16.22 7.45
N MET A 14 11.50 -16.41 8.63
CA MET A 14 12.17 -16.16 9.90
C MET A 14 12.08 -17.38 10.82
N ASP A 15 13.22 -17.84 11.28
CA ASP A 15 13.27 -18.87 12.32
C ASP A 15 12.91 -18.24 13.68
N ILE A 16 12.15 -18.96 14.51
CA ILE A 16 11.89 -18.57 15.89
C ILE A 16 13.18 -18.66 16.70
N MET A 17 13.94 -19.74 16.54
CA MET A 17 15.16 -19.99 17.29
C MET A 17 16.38 -19.39 16.60
N MET A 18 16.68 -18.14 16.89
CA MET A 18 17.88 -17.46 16.37
C MET A 18 18.80 -17.01 17.51
N PRO A 19 20.14 -17.02 17.30
CA PRO A 19 21.07 -16.47 18.28
C PRO A 19 20.94 -14.94 18.37
N VAL A 20 21.23 -14.37 19.54
CA VAL A 20 21.24 -12.93 19.86
C VAL A 20 19.87 -12.30 20.02
N MET A 21 18.95 -12.47 19.07
CA MET A 21 17.55 -12.02 19.14
C MET A 21 16.67 -13.13 18.60
N ASP A 22 15.67 -13.55 19.34
CA ASP A 22 14.72 -14.56 18.87
C ASP A 22 13.79 -14.00 17.79
N GLY A 23 13.21 -14.89 16.98
CA GLY A 23 12.38 -14.49 15.85
C GLY A 23 11.12 -13.74 16.24
N ILE A 24 10.56 -13.99 17.44
CA ILE A 24 9.35 -13.32 17.92
C ILE A 24 9.66 -11.87 18.25
N SER A 25 10.72 -11.61 19.00
CA SER A 25 11.18 -10.24 19.28
C SER A 25 11.53 -9.46 18.00
N MET A 26 12.12 -10.14 17.01
CA MET A 26 12.41 -9.53 15.72
C MET A 26 11.13 -9.25 14.92
N LEU A 27 10.15 -10.15 14.95
CA LEU A 27 8.85 -9.95 14.31
C LEU A 27 8.14 -8.72 14.87
N ASP A 28 8.11 -8.59 16.20
CA ASP A 28 7.52 -7.45 16.90
C ASP A 28 8.14 -6.12 16.41
N VAL A 29 9.48 -6.04 16.36
CA VAL A 29 10.18 -4.87 15.83
C VAL A 29 9.81 -4.58 14.37
N LEU A 30 9.74 -5.61 13.52
CA LEU A 30 9.41 -5.45 12.10
C LEU A 30 7.95 -4.97 11.88
N LYS A 31 7.02 -5.50 12.68
CA LYS A 31 5.58 -5.20 12.52
C LYS A 31 5.19 -3.85 13.12
N HIS A 32 5.88 -3.39 14.16
CA HIS A 32 5.66 -2.06 14.73
C HIS A 32 6.41 -0.94 14.00
N ASP A 33 7.42 -1.24 13.18
CA ASP A 33 8.08 -0.23 12.35
C ASP A 33 7.30 0.01 11.05
N LEU A 34 6.76 1.22 10.88
CA LEU A 34 6.01 1.63 9.70
C LEU A 34 6.75 1.39 8.37
N ARG A 35 8.09 1.31 8.40
CA ARG A 35 8.94 1.08 7.23
C ARG A 35 8.94 -0.37 6.76
N THR A 36 8.65 -1.32 7.67
CA THR A 36 8.75 -2.77 7.44
C THR A 36 7.46 -3.53 7.72
N SER A 37 6.49 -2.92 8.41
CA SER A 37 5.22 -3.55 8.81
C SER A 37 4.48 -4.21 7.63
N HIS A 38 4.60 -3.65 6.44
CA HIS A 38 3.96 -4.15 5.22
C HIS A 38 4.64 -5.38 4.61
N ILE A 39 5.81 -5.82 5.12
CA ILE A 39 6.53 -6.98 4.58
C ILE A 39 5.93 -8.24 5.21
N PRO A 40 5.42 -9.20 4.41
CA PRO A 40 4.93 -10.46 4.94
C PRO A 40 6.05 -11.26 5.61
N VAL A 41 5.73 -11.87 6.75
CA VAL A 41 6.66 -12.72 7.51
C VAL A 41 6.04 -14.08 7.72
N ILE A 42 6.71 -15.14 7.25
CA ILE A 42 6.40 -16.54 7.58
C ILE A 42 7.37 -16.98 8.66
N MET A 43 6.84 -17.36 9.82
CA MET A 43 7.64 -17.87 10.94
C MET A 43 7.90 -19.36 10.78
N LEU A 44 9.17 -19.77 10.86
CA LEU A 44 9.59 -21.16 10.85
C LEU A 44 9.66 -21.66 12.30
N THR A 45 8.91 -22.72 12.64
CA THR A 45 8.74 -23.18 14.02
C THR A 45 8.98 -24.68 14.13
N ALA A 46 9.41 -25.17 15.30
CA ALA A 46 9.36 -26.59 15.59
C ALA A 46 7.90 -27.05 15.79
N LYS A 47 7.56 -28.26 15.37
CA LYS A 47 6.19 -28.79 15.42
C LYS A 47 5.58 -28.76 16.84
N ALA A 48 6.38 -28.95 17.88
CA ALA A 48 5.96 -28.89 19.28
C ALA A 48 5.62 -27.47 19.77
N ASP A 49 6.10 -26.42 19.09
CA ASP A 49 5.91 -25.02 19.51
C ASP A 49 4.62 -24.41 18.96
N ILE A 50 4.02 -25.03 17.94
CA ILE A 50 2.80 -24.52 17.32
C ILE A 50 1.62 -24.59 18.28
N ASP A 51 1.42 -25.73 18.95
CA ASP A 51 0.26 -25.96 19.83
C ASP A 51 0.31 -25.14 21.14
N SER A 52 1.50 -24.83 21.64
CA SER A 52 1.68 -24.05 22.86
C SER A 52 1.69 -22.52 22.66
N ARG A 53 2.03 -22.05 21.47
CA ARG A 53 2.17 -20.60 21.18
C ARG A 53 1.04 -20.02 20.35
N LEU A 54 0.32 -20.82 19.56
CA LEU A 54 -0.89 -20.37 18.86
C LEU A 54 -2.06 -20.07 19.80
N ASN A 55 -2.08 -20.66 20.99
CA ASN A 55 -3.13 -20.44 22.00
C ASN A 55 -3.01 -19.12 22.79
N GLY A 56 -2.02 -18.26 22.51
CA GLY A 56 -1.82 -17.06 23.31
C GLY A 56 -1.18 -15.85 22.66
N LEU A 57 -0.77 -15.90 21.39
CA LEU A 57 0.01 -14.82 20.81
C LEU A 57 -0.46 -14.46 19.40
N ASP A 58 -1.23 -13.42 19.35
CA ASP A 58 -1.52 -12.61 18.16
C ASP A 58 -0.26 -11.79 17.79
N ASN A 59 0.85 -12.52 17.47
CA ASN A 59 2.18 -11.93 17.29
C ASN A 59 2.35 -11.19 15.94
N GLY A 60 1.29 -11.05 15.14
CA GLY A 60 1.36 -10.29 13.90
C GLY A 60 2.14 -10.97 12.75
N ALA A 61 2.50 -12.26 12.86
CA ALA A 61 3.02 -13.05 11.74
C ALA A 61 1.92 -13.29 10.71
N ASP A 62 2.28 -13.26 9.42
CA ASP A 62 1.32 -13.49 8.35
C ASP A 62 1.05 -14.99 8.13
N ASP A 63 2.01 -15.86 8.47
CA ASP A 63 1.83 -17.32 8.49
C ASP A 63 2.92 -18.01 9.31
N TYR A 64 2.70 -19.31 9.63
CA TYR A 64 3.62 -20.18 10.36
C TYR A 64 3.87 -21.47 9.58
N LEU A 65 5.11 -21.95 9.52
CA LEU A 65 5.51 -23.17 8.84
C LEU A 65 6.33 -24.06 9.76
N ALA A 66 5.78 -25.25 10.08
CA ALA A 66 6.44 -26.23 10.95
C ALA A 66 7.62 -26.91 10.28
N LYS A 67 8.72 -27.02 11.00
CA LYS A 67 9.89 -27.84 10.60
C LYS A 67 9.70 -29.31 11.04
N PRO A 68 10.10 -30.29 10.22
CA PRO A 68 10.55 -30.18 8.84
C PRO A 68 9.37 -29.91 7.89
N PHE A 69 9.55 -29.04 6.92
CA PHE A 69 8.54 -28.72 5.90
C PHE A 69 9.02 -29.16 4.51
N ASN A 70 8.07 -29.41 3.62
CA ASN A 70 8.35 -29.69 2.22
C ASN A 70 8.14 -28.42 1.35
N GLU A 71 8.66 -28.46 0.13
CA GLU A 71 8.55 -27.36 -0.82
C GLU A 71 7.09 -27.01 -1.13
N THR A 72 6.22 -28.02 -1.23
CA THR A 72 4.80 -27.84 -1.56
C THR A 72 4.08 -27.01 -0.50
N ASP A 73 4.33 -27.29 0.78
CA ASP A 73 3.73 -26.56 1.89
C ASP A 73 4.16 -25.07 1.88
N LEU A 74 5.44 -24.82 1.63
CA LEU A 74 5.96 -23.46 1.50
C LEU A 74 5.32 -22.74 0.30
N LEU A 75 5.23 -23.38 -0.87
CA LEU A 75 4.66 -22.78 -2.06
C LEU A 75 3.15 -22.46 -1.92
N ILE A 76 2.39 -23.31 -1.21
CA ILE A 76 0.97 -23.06 -0.92
C ILE A 76 0.82 -21.80 -0.08
N ARG A 77 1.64 -21.62 0.97
CA ARG A 77 1.59 -20.46 1.86
C ARG A 77 2.00 -19.18 1.13
N LEU A 78 3.06 -19.25 0.34
CA LEU A 78 3.50 -18.14 -0.51
C LEU A 78 2.38 -17.68 -1.46
N ARG A 79 1.71 -18.64 -2.11
CA ARG A 79 0.59 -18.34 -3.02
C ARG A 79 -0.55 -17.65 -2.31
N LYS A 80 -0.96 -18.12 -1.13
CA LYS A 80 -2.01 -17.48 -0.31
C LYS A 80 -1.66 -16.04 0.06
N LEU A 81 -0.43 -15.80 0.49
CA LEU A 81 0.04 -14.44 0.83
C LEU A 81 0.06 -13.52 -0.39
N LEU A 82 0.46 -14.03 -1.57
CA LEU A 82 0.43 -13.26 -2.81
C LEU A 82 -1.00 -12.94 -3.27
N GLU A 83 -1.95 -13.87 -3.11
CA GLU A 83 -3.37 -13.65 -3.41
C GLU A 83 -3.98 -12.60 -2.47
N LEU A 84 -3.72 -12.69 -1.16
CA LEU A 84 -4.13 -11.68 -0.19
C LEU A 84 -3.58 -10.31 -0.55
N ARG A 85 -2.30 -10.23 -0.91
CA ARG A 85 -1.67 -8.99 -1.32
C ARG A 85 -2.30 -8.40 -2.59
N LYS A 86 -2.63 -9.25 -3.55
CA LYS A 86 -3.35 -8.83 -4.77
C LYS A 86 -4.72 -8.24 -4.43
N ALA A 87 -5.47 -8.83 -3.51
CA ALA A 87 -6.74 -8.31 -3.04
C ALA A 87 -6.58 -6.94 -2.34
N LEU A 88 -5.57 -6.78 -1.49
CA LEU A 88 -5.24 -5.50 -0.85
C LEU A 88 -4.87 -4.41 -1.88
N HIS A 89 -4.08 -4.76 -2.91
CA HIS A 89 -3.77 -3.83 -3.99
C HIS A 89 -5.03 -3.32 -4.71
N GLN A 90 -5.97 -4.21 -5.00
CA GLN A 90 -7.24 -3.83 -5.61
C GLN A 90 -8.04 -2.89 -4.69
N ARG A 91 -8.14 -3.21 -3.41
CA ARG A 91 -8.82 -2.38 -2.40
C ARG A 91 -8.23 -0.96 -2.35
N TYR A 92 -6.92 -0.83 -2.25
CA TYR A 92 -6.27 0.47 -2.18
C TYR A 92 -6.30 1.25 -3.50
N ALA A 93 -6.26 0.57 -4.65
CA ALA A 93 -6.30 1.22 -5.96
C ALA A 93 -7.65 1.90 -6.24
N PHE A 94 -8.76 1.32 -5.77
CA PHE A 94 -10.11 1.84 -6.01
C PHE A 94 -10.67 2.70 -4.87
N GLY A 95 -9.97 2.78 -3.74
CA GLY A 95 -10.38 3.61 -2.61
C GLY A 95 -11.66 3.14 -1.90
N GLU A 96 -12.02 1.87 -2.03
CA GLU A 96 -13.15 1.29 -1.32
C GLU A 96 -12.82 1.18 0.17
N GLN A 97 -13.56 1.96 0.97
CA GLN A 97 -13.49 1.92 2.44
C GLN A 97 -14.39 0.79 2.94
N THR A 98 -13.84 -0.39 3.11
CA THR A 98 -14.46 -1.39 3.97
C THR A 98 -13.51 -1.65 5.14
N ILE A 99 -13.80 -1.01 6.27
CA ILE A 99 -13.12 -1.27 7.54
C ILE A 99 -13.62 -2.64 8.01
N THR A 100 -12.76 -3.64 7.92
CA THR A 100 -12.95 -4.90 8.63
C THR A 100 -12.02 -4.89 9.84
N GLU A 101 -12.58 -5.04 11.03
CA GLU A 101 -11.90 -4.91 12.33
C GLU A 101 -10.89 -6.03 12.67
N GLU A 102 -10.55 -6.91 11.72
CA GLU A 102 -9.97 -8.22 12.06
C GLU A 102 -8.46 -8.33 12.17
N ASN A 103 -7.64 -7.29 11.87
CA ASN A 103 -6.18 -7.42 12.04
C ASN A 103 -5.50 -6.08 12.34
N HIS A 104 -4.76 -5.99 13.44
CA HIS A 104 -4.00 -4.82 13.84
C HIS A 104 -2.98 -4.33 12.78
N THR A 105 -2.37 -5.25 12.04
CA THR A 105 -1.43 -4.93 10.95
C THR A 105 -2.13 -4.26 9.76
N LEU A 106 -3.35 -4.71 9.41
CA LEU A 106 -4.16 -4.10 8.36
C LEU A 106 -4.59 -2.68 8.76
N ASN A 107 -4.88 -2.44 10.04
CA ASN A 107 -5.25 -1.12 10.55
C ASN A 107 -4.12 -0.09 10.40
N LEU A 108 -2.86 -0.49 10.62
CA LEU A 108 -1.69 0.39 10.42
C LEU A 108 -1.47 0.73 8.95
N GLU A 109 -1.65 -0.23 8.06
CA GLU A 109 -1.50 -0.03 6.61
C GLU A 109 -2.66 0.81 6.06
N ASP A 110 -3.89 0.54 6.47
CA ASP A 110 -5.07 1.34 6.14
C ASP A 110 -4.88 2.78 6.62
N SER A 111 -4.46 2.98 7.87
CA SER A 111 -4.17 4.29 8.45
C SER A 111 -3.08 5.04 7.68
N PHE A 112 -2.01 4.35 7.26
CA PHE A 112 -0.96 4.93 6.45
C PHE A 112 -1.49 5.40 5.08
N ILE A 113 -2.20 4.54 4.35
CA ILE A 113 -2.76 4.88 3.03
C ILE A 113 -3.77 6.01 3.15
N GLN A 114 -4.67 5.97 4.15
CA GLN A 114 -5.65 7.04 4.38
C GLN A 114 -4.98 8.38 4.67
N LYS A 115 -3.92 8.38 5.47
CA LYS A 115 -3.16 9.58 5.80
C LYS A 115 -2.49 10.21 4.57
N ILE A 116 -1.84 9.38 3.75
CA ILE A 116 -1.22 9.80 2.50
C ILE A 116 -2.26 10.31 1.51
N ARG A 117 -3.36 9.57 1.35
CA ARG A 117 -4.46 9.93 0.46
C ARG A 117 -5.10 11.27 0.86
N LYS A 118 -5.35 11.49 2.16
CA LYS A 118 -5.91 12.75 2.66
C LYS A 118 -5.05 13.95 2.25
N VAL A 119 -3.73 13.89 2.46
CA VAL A 119 -2.82 14.97 2.05
C VAL A 119 -2.85 15.18 0.53
N MET A 120 -2.92 14.09 -0.24
CA MET A 120 -3.04 14.18 -1.71
C MET A 120 -4.37 14.84 -2.11
N GLU A 121 -5.48 14.47 -1.49
CA GLU A 121 -6.82 15.02 -1.79
C GLU A 121 -6.92 16.50 -1.44
N GLU A 122 -6.28 16.94 -0.36
CA GLU A 122 -6.17 18.34 0.03
C GLU A 122 -5.29 19.18 -0.91
N SER A 123 -4.45 18.54 -1.71
CA SER A 123 -3.48 19.17 -2.62
C SER A 123 -3.81 18.94 -4.12
N LEU A 124 -5.02 18.51 -4.46
CA LEU A 124 -5.36 18.15 -5.86
C LEU A 124 -5.36 19.34 -6.81
N ASP A 125 -5.62 20.54 -6.34
CA ASP A 125 -5.59 21.80 -7.08
C ASP A 125 -4.20 22.48 -7.07
N ASP A 126 -3.29 22.04 -6.21
CA ASP A 126 -1.93 22.58 -6.13
C ASP A 126 -1.05 22.04 -7.26
N ASP A 127 -0.77 22.86 -8.25
CA ASP A 127 0.08 22.53 -9.40
C ASP A 127 1.58 22.38 -9.05
N ASN A 128 1.98 22.82 -7.84
CA ASN A 128 3.33 22.71 -7.27
C ASN A 128 3.44 21.63 -6.19
N PHE A 129 2.44 20.74 -6.08
CA PHE A 129 2.47 19.66 -5.11
C PHE A 129 3.82 18.92 -5.09
N ASP A 130 4.44 18.88 -3.92
CA ASP A 130 5.71 18.18 -3.69
C ASP A 130 5.50 16.95 -2.79
N VAL A 131 6.06 15.83 -3.22
CA VAL A 131 6.13 14.57 -2.45
C VAL A 131 6.79 14.75 -1.07
N HIS A 132 7.54 15.81 -0.88
CA HIS A 132 8.14 16.13 0.42
C HIS A 132 7.08 16.26 1.54
N GLN A 133 5.92 16.83 1.26
CA GLN A 133 4.82 16.91 2.24
C GLN A 133 4.36 15.51 2.69
N LEU A 134 4.28 14.56 1.76
CA LEU A 134 3.94 13.17 2.08
C LEU A 134 5.01 12.50 2.95
N CYS A 135 6.29 12.79 2.66
CA CYS A 135 7.40 12.27 3.46
C CYS A 135 7.33 12.77 4.91
N VAL A 136 7.08 14.06 5.10
CA VAL A 136 6.91 14.67 6.44
C VAL A 136 5.72 14.04 7.16
N THR A 137 4.57 13.97 6.51
CA THR A 137 3.34 13.39 7.08
C THR A 137 3.53 11.92 7.49
N ALA A 138 4.25 11.15 6.68
CA ALA A 138 4.52 9.73 6.94
C ALA A 138 5.66 9.50 7.95
N GLY A 139 6.48 10.51 8.25
CA GLY A 139 7.71 10.35 9.04
C GLY A 139 8.75 9.45 8.34
N MET A 140 8.82 9.50 7.00
CA MET A 140 9.63 8.59 6.19
C MET A 140 10.51 9.34 5.19
N SER A 141 11.65 8.75 4.84
CA SER A 141 12.42 9.21 3.68
C SER A 141 11.63 8.94 2.39
N ARG A 142 11.96 9.68 1.32
CA ARG A 142 11.34 9.52 0.00
C ARG A 142 11.41 8.07 -0.50
N SER A 143 12.57 7.42 -0.38
CA SER A 143 12.76 6.03 -0.80
C SER A 143 11.90 5.05 -0.01
N GLN A 144 11.74 5.26 1.29
CA GLN A 144 10.88 4.43 2.16
C GLN A 144 9.41 4.61 1.80
N LEU A 145 8.96 5.86 1.64
CA LEU A 145 7.59 6.18 1.23
C LEU A 145 7.24 5.50 -0.10
N TYR A 146 8.09 5.65 -1.13
CA TYR A 146 7.84 5.08 -2.45
C TYR A 146 7.78 3.55 -2.41
N ARG A 147 8.70 2.90 -1.68
CA ARG A 147 8.69 1.43 -1.54
C ARG A 147 7.43 0.93 -0.84
N LYS A 148 7.11 1.50 0.32
CA LYS A 148 5.91 1.11 1.08
C LYS A 148 4.64 1.36 0.29
N PHE A 149 4.50 2.56 -0.28
CA PHE A 149 3.32 2.92 -1.04
C PHE A 149 3.12 2.00 -2.25
N LYS A 150 4.17 1.75 -3.03
CA LYS A 150 4.12 0.81 -4.16
C LYS A 150 3.82 -0.62 -3.73
N SER A 151 4.37 -1.05 -2.60
CA SER A 151 4.10 -2.38 -2.05
C SER A 151 2.63 -2.57 -1.66
N LEU A 152 1.96 -1.53 -1.17
CA LEU A 152 0.55 -1.59 -0.74
C LEU A 152 -0.43 -1.35 -1.88
N THR A 153 -0.11 -0.43 -2.81
CA THR A 153 -1.04 0.01 -3.86
C THR A 153 -0.73 -0.56 -5.24
N ASN A 154 0.44 -1.18 -5.42
CA ASN A 154 1.01 -1.60 -6.70
C ASN A 154 1.22 -0.48 -7.72
N THR A 155 1.06 0.78 -7.32
CA THR A 155 1.26 1.97 -8.16
C THR A 155 2.34 2.88 -7.60
N SER A 156 2.90 3.76 -8.43
CA SER A 156 3.78 4.81 -7.90
C SER A 156 2.96 5.89 -7.18
N VAL A 157 3.59 6.61 -6.23
CA VAL A 157 2.99 7.76 -5.52
C VAL A 157 2.47 8.79 -6.52
N ILE A 158 3.26 9.06 -7.57
CA ILE A 158 2.93 10.06 -8.60
C ILE A 158 1.76 9.61 -9.47
N ASP A 159 1.76 8.36 -9.95
CA ASP A 159 0.67 7.84 -10.79
C ASP A 159 -0.65 7.78 -10.01
N TYR A 160 -0.57 7.42 -8.72
CA TYR A 160 -1.74 7.42 -7.85
C TYR A 160 -2.31 8.84 -7.68
N PHE A 161 -1.46 9.83 -7.47
CA PHE A 161 -1.88 11.23 -7.37
C PHE A 161 -2.54 11.74 -8.67
N TRP A 162 -1.97 11.41 -9.83
CA TRP A 162 -2.60 11.70 -11.12
C TRP A 162 -3.97 11.02 -11.27
N THR A 163 -4.08 9.79 -10.83
CA THR A 163 -5.36 9.06 -10.83
C THR A 163 -6.41 9.76 -9.97
N LEU A 164 -6.07 10.21 -8.76
CA LEU A 164 -6.97 10.98 -7.91
C LEU A 164 -7.44 12.28 -8.58
N ARG A 165 -6.55 13.04 -9.20
CA ARG A 165 -6.87 14.24 -9.96
C ARG A 165 -7.88 13.95 -11.09
N LEU A 166 -7.66 12.88 -11.84
CA LEU A 166 -8.54 12.49 -12.94
C LEU A 166 -9.92 12.01 -12.44
N HIS A 167 -9.98 11.30 -11.31
CA HIS A 167 -11.27 10.93 -10.70
C HIS A 167 -12.04 12.16 -10.20
N LYS A 168 -11.38 13.13 -9.55
CA LYS A 168 -11.99 14.42 -9.19
C LYS A 168 -12.48 15.17 -10.42
N ALA A 169 -11.69 15.19 -11.50
CA ALA A 169 -12.08 15.82 -12.75
C ALA A 169 -13.35 15.17 -13.35
N LYS A 170 -13.41 13.84 -13.37
CA LYS A 170 -14.59 13.11 -13.84
C LYS A 170 -15.84 13.47 -13.04
N ASN A 171 -15.71 13.54 -11.72
CA ASN A 171 -16.80 13.97 -10.83
C ASN A 171 -17.24 15.39 -11.16
N LEU A 172 -16.31 16.36 -11.24
CA LEU A 172 -16.63 17.76 -11.58
C LEU A 172 -17.32 17.89 -12.94
N LEU A 173 -16.87 17.13 -13.96
CA LEU A 173 -17.52 17.11 -15.27
C LEU A 173 -18.97 16.60 -15.24
N GLN A 174 -19.29 15.70 -14.29
CA GLN A 174 -20.61 15.13 -14.14
C GLN A 174 -21.57 15.97 -13.27
N THR A 175 -21.00 16.68 -12.27
CA THR A 175 -21.77 17.33 -11.21
C THR A 175 -21.84 18.85 -11.30
N THR A 176 -21.00 19.48 -12.15
CA THR A 176 -20.90 20.93 -12.26
C THR A 176 -21.12 21.43 -13.69
N ALA A 177 -21.35 22.74 -13.83
CA ALA A 177 -21.42 23.42 -15.12
C ALA A 177 -20.05 23.87 -15.66
N MET A 178 -18.95 23.61 -14.94
CA MET A 178 -17.60 24.02 -15.32
C MET A 178 -17.22 23.48 -16.72
N ASN A 179 -16.60 24.27 -17.55
CA ASN A 179 -16.09 23.80 -18.84
C ASN A 179 -14.84 22.92 -18.65
N ILE A 180 -14.40 22.23 -19.73
CA ILE A 180 -13.30 21.26 -19.64
C ILE A 180 -11.98 21.92 -19.22
N SER A 181 -11.75 23.18 -19.67
CA SER A 181 -10.55 23.93 -19.29
C SER A 181 -10.57 24.33 -17.82
N GLU A 182 -11.71 24.77 -17.33
CA GLU A 182 -11.92 25.09 -15.91
C GLU A 182 -11.71 23.86 -15.03
N VAL A 183 -12.25 22.70 -15.42
CA VAL A 183 -12.05 21.45 -14.70
C VAL A 183 -10.57 21.04 -14.71
N ALA A 184 -9.88 21.16 -15.85
CA ALA A 184 -8.45 20.83 -15.94
C ALA A 184 -7.62 21.68 -14.94
N VAL A 185 -7.88 22.98 -14.87
CA VAL A 185 -7.22 23.88 -13.92
C VAL A 185 -7.59 23.55 -12.47
N ALA A 186 -8.87 23.32 -12.20
CA ALA A 186 -9.35 23.00 -10.85
C ALA A 186 -8.78 21.70 -10.26
N VAL A 187 -8.23 20.82 -11.10
CA VAL A 187 -7.55 19.61 -10.67
C VAL A 187 -6.03 19.64 -10.91
N GLY A 188 -5.45 20.85 -11.04
CA GLY A 188 -4.00 21.06 -11.07
C GLY A 188 -3.31 20.66 -12.39
N PHE A 189 -4.02 20.65 -13.53
CA PHE A 189 -3.38 20.47 -14.84
C PHE A 189 -3.05 21.83 -15.47
N LYS A 190 -1.76 22.06 -15.77
CA LYS A 190 -1.28 23.26 -16.47
C LYS A 190 -1.58 23.25 -17.97
N ASN A 191 -1.84 22.08 -18.56
CA ASN A 191 -2.00 21.91 -19.99
C ASN A 191 -3.22 21.06 -20.33
N LEU A 192 -4.16 21.64 -21.09
CA LEU A 192 -5.42 21.00 -21.48
C LEU A 192 -5.20 19.77 -22.38
N SER A 193 -4.20 19.80 -23.25
CA SER A 193 -3.89 18.65 -24.11
C SER A 193 -3.36 17.47 -23.30
N HIS A 194 -2.52 17.74 -22.29
CA HIS A 194 -2.04 16.73 -21.35
C HIS A 194 -3.20 16.16 -20.52
N PHE A 195 -4.07 17.02 -20.00
CA PHE A 195 -5.28 16.61 -19.29
C PHE A 195 -6.14 15.67 -20.14
N SER A 196 -6.51 16.07 -21.34
CA SER A 196 -7.39 15.31 -22.23
C SER A 196 -6.81 13.95 -22.60
N LYS A 197 -5.50 13.88 -22.87
CA LYS A 197 -4.78 12.62 -23.14
C LYS A 197 -4.77 11.71 -21.93
N SER A 198 -4.43 12.23 -20.76
CA SER A 198 -4.40 11.47 -19.50
C SER A 198 -5.78 10.95 -19.11
N PHE A 199 -6.80 11.79 -19.27
CA PHE A 199 -8.20 11.42 -19.01
C PHE A 199 -8.68 10.29 -19.92
N LYS A 200 -8.38 10.40 -21.24
CA LYS A 200 -8.72 9.35 -22.20
C LYS A 200 -7.99 8.03 -21.89
N ASN A 201 -6.72 8.10 -21.52
CA ASN A 201 -5.95 6.91 -21.14
C ASN A 201 -6.54 6.22 -19.89
N GLN A 202 -6.99 7.02 -18.89
CA GLN A 202 -7.54 6.50 -17.63
C GLN A 202 -8.94 5.91 -17.80
N PHE A 203 -9.82 6.57 -18.57
CA PHE A 203 -11.24 6.21 -18.63
C PHE A 203 -11.71 5.65 -19.98
N GLY A 204 -10.82 5.56 -20.97
CA GLY A 204 -11.16 5.09 -22.33
C GLY A 204 -12.00 6.07 -23.15
N MET A 205 -12.36 7.22 -22.59
CA MET A 205 -13.25 8.22 -23.23
C MET A 205 -12.70 9.64 -23.09
N ASN A 206 -13.10 10.55 -23.99
CA ASN A 206 -12.70 11.95 -23.90
C ASN A 206 -13.46 12.68 -22.78
N PRO A 207 -12.87 13.73 -22.15
CA PRO A 207 -13.58 14.55 -21.17
C PRO A 207 -14.89 15.13 -21.67
N SER A 208 -14.96 15.48 -22.96
CA SER A 208 -16.16 16.04 -23.62
C SER A 208 -17.35 15.07 -23.69
N THR A 209 -17.09 13.76 -23.64
CA THR A 209 -18.15 12.74 -23.71
C THR A 209 -18.71 12.34 -22.36
N VAL A 210 -18.14 12.84 -21.26
CA VAL A 210 -18.59 12.57 -19.89
C VAL A 210 -19.83 13.39 -19.54
N ARG A 211 -20.00 14.55 -20.17
CA ARG A 211 -21.23 15.36 -20.03
C ARG A 211 -22.37 14.71 -20.79
N LYS A 212 -23.44 14.46 -20.07
CA LYS A 212 -24.75 14.20 -20.67
C LYS A 212 -25.48 15.50 -20.91
#